data_eda74b4d2e237c00294721287402f1f2
#
_entry.id   eda74b4d2e237c00294721287402f1f2
#
_cell.length_a   1.000
_cell.length_b   1.000
_cell.length_c   1.000
_cell.angle_alpha   90.00
_cell.angle_beta   90.00
_cell.angle_gamma   90.00
#
_symmetry.space_group_name_H-M   'P 1'
#
loop_
_entity.id
_entity.type
_entity.pdbx_description
1 polymer ?
#
loop_
_entity_poly.entity_id
_entity_poly.type
_entity_poly.pdbx_seq_one_letter_code
_entity_poly.pdbx_strand_id
1 'polypeptide(L)'
;MKLLQFIYLILILLSTGCKPVDNVITLNIWHQMLYENRKALLEVCNRYEAENPNININLTYRETEELRSNYQSSAMGGSGPEIIYGPSDQVGPFSTMGIIQPLDTIFEQKYFDGFVDNAVVRANGKIWMVGDVVGNHLMLIYNKALIQVPPKTTHELVSMGQELTVDKDGDGKPDQFGLVWNFTEPFFYAPWLSGFGEWLITDDNQPNLDTQANRNGFAFIKSLRDEYKILPKECDYETANALFKTGSAAMIINGDWSWGDYRDIVDFGIARIPMVSETGLWPSPMVSTKGYSININAEGRALEETVKLI
;
A
#
# COMPACT_ATOMS: atom_id res chain seq x y z
N MET A 1 -59.93 -41.70 20.59
CA MET A 1 -59.85 -40.90 19.34
C MET A 1 -59.24 -39.53 19.53
N LYS A 2 -59.65 -38.73 20.51
CA LYS A 2 -59.08 -37.35 20.70
C LYS A 2 -57.57 -37.32 21.06
N LEU A 3 -57.06 -38.30 21.79
CA LEU A 3 -55.66 -38.39 22.19
C LEU A 3 -54.72 -38.74 21.01
N LEU A 4 -55.16 -39.58 20.10
CA LEU A 4 -54.40 -39.94 18.87
C LEU A 4 -54.33 -38.78 17.88
N GLN A 5 -55.37 -37.95 17.78
CA GLN A 5 -55.36 -36.75 16.93
C GLN A 5 -54.44 -35.64 17.48
N PHE A 6 -54.28 -35.58 18.79
CA PHE A 6 -53.39 -34.61 19.45
C PHE A 6 -51.91 -34.99 19.24
N ILE A 7 -51.61 -36.30 19.30
CA ILE A 7 -50.24 -36.81 19.02
C ILE A 7 -49.87 -36.62 17.55
N TYR A 8 -50.81 -36.79 16.61
CA TYR A 8 -50.57 -36.53 15.19
C TYR A 8 -50.33 -35.05 14.87
N LEU A 9 -51.03 -34.15 15.58
CA LEU A 9 -50.85 -32.69 15.43
C LEU A 9 -49.47 -32.23 15.97
N ILE A 10 -49.01 -32.85 17.07
CA ILE A 10 -47.69 -32.56 17.66
C ILE A 10 -46.56 -33.10 16.76
N LEU A 11 -46.75 -34.26 16.12
CA LEU A 11 -45.75 -34.80 15.17
C LEU A 11 -45.64 -33.96 13.87
N ILE A 12 -46.73 -33.34 13.43
CA ILE A 12 -46.69 -32.45 12.25
C ILE A 12 -46.02 -31.10 12.59
N LEU A 13 -46.13 -30.63 13.83
CA LEU A 13 -45.48 -29.38 14.27
C LEU A 13 -43.97 -29.57 14.53
N LEU A 14 -43.47 -30.79 14.71
CA LEU A 14 -42.04 -31.14 14.83
C LEU A 14 -41.36 -31.36 13.49
N SER A 15 -42.14 -31.45 12.40
CA SER A 15 -41.63 -31.58 11.03
C SER A 15 -41.47 -30.24 10.26
N THR A 16 -41.64 -29.10 10.92
CA THR A 16 -41.16 -27.84 10.37
C THR A 16 -39.63 -27.91 10.36
N GLY A 17 -39.12 -28.42 9.25
CA GLY A 17 -37.72 -28.68 9.04
C GLY A 17 -36.84 -27.55 9.48
N CYS A 18 -35.89 -27.85 10.33
CA CYS A 18 -34.64 -27.12 10.38
C CYS A 18 -34.17 -27.02 8.93
N LYS A 19 -34.39 -25.87 8.27
CA LYS A 19 -33.66 -25.58 7.03
C LYS A 19 -32.20 -25.81 7.40
N PRO A 20 -31.42 -26.57 6.61
CA PRO A 20 -30.00 -26.63 6.86
C PRO A 20 -29.55 -25.16 6.94
N VAL A 21 -28.89 -24.78 8.01
CA VAL A 21 -28.18 -23.51 8.10
C VAL A 21 -27.24 -23.58 6.92
N ASP A 22 -27.53 -22.85 5.85
CA ASP A 22 -26.61 -22.72 4.72
C ASP A 22 -25.31 -22.30 5.34
N ASN A 23 -24.28 -23.14 5.18
CA ASN A 23 -22.97 -22.89 5.77
C ASN A 23 -22.49 -21.53 5.29
N VAL A 24 -22.52 -20.55 6.19
CA VAL A 24 -21.99 -19.21 5.91
C VAL A 24 -20.52 -19.36 5.57
N ILE A 25 -20.12 -18.86 4.42
CA ILE A 25 -18.73 -18.83 3.99
C ILE A 25 -18.17 -17.48 4.40
N THR A 26 -17.06 -17.48 5.10
CA THR A 26 -16.35 -16.26 5.45
C THR A 26 -15.16 -16.11 4.52
N LEU A 27 -15.09 -14.97 3.82
CA LEU A 27 -13.95 -14.53 3.02
C LEU A 27 -13.17 -13.48 3.81
N ASN A 28 -11.89 -13.68 3.99
CA ASN A 28 -11.02 -12.74 4.65
C ASN A 28 -10.20 -11.99 3.59
N ILE A 29 -10.22 -10.67 3.67
CA ILE A 29 -9.42 -9.78 2.82
C ILE A 29 -8.47 -9.00 3.70
N TRP A 30 -7.17 -9.20 3.52
CA TRP A 30 -6.16 -8.34 4.14
C TRP A 30 -5.75 -7.25 3.16
N HIS A 31 -5.75 -6.00 3.62
CA HIS A 31 -5.51 -4.86 2.76
C HIS A 31 -4.73 -3.74 3.47
N GLN A 32 -4.03 -2.96 2.68
CA GLN A 32 -3.33 -1.74 3.13
C GLN A 32 -4.04 -0.45 2.72
N MET A 33 -5.27 -0.51 2.24
CA MET A 33 -6.00 0.66 1.75
C MET A 33 -6.21 1.68 2.86
N LEU A 34 -5.91 2.93 2.56
CA LEU A 34 -6.13 4.07 3.45
C LEU A 34 -7.43 4.79 3.05
N TYR A 35 -7.97 5.47 4.02
CA TYR A 35 -9.11 6.40 3.98
C TYR A 35 -10.18 6.10 2.90
N GLU A 36 -10.21 6.86 1.79
CA GLU A 36 -11.25 6.77 0.76
C GLU A 36 -11.31 5.40 0.08
N ASN A 37 -10.16 4.82 -0.21
CA ASN A 37 -10.10 3.50 -0.85
C ASN A 37 -10.64 2.41 0.07
N ARG A 38 -10.34 2.48 1.38
CA ARG A 38 -10.93 1.56 2.38
C ARG A 38 -12.44 1.68 2.44
N LYS A 39 -12.96 2.91 2.41
CA LYS A 39 -14.40 3.16 2.40
C LYS A 39 -15.06 2.58 1.16
N ALA A 40 -14.47 2.80 -0.02
CA ALA A 40 -14.97 2.23 -1.28
C ALA A 40 -14.95 0.70 -1.25
N LEU A 41 -13.89 0.07 -0.76
CA LEU A 41 -13.82 -1.39 -0.60
C LEU A 41 -14.92 -1.91 0.33
N LEU A 42 -15.15 -1.24 1.47
CA LEU A 42 -16.22 -1.61 2.41
C LEU A 42 -17.61 -1.53 1.75
N GLU A 43 -17.87 -0.50 0.95
CA GLU A 43 -19.14 -0.37 0.22
C GLU A 43 -19.35 -1.49 -0.81
N VAL A 44 -18.29 -1.90 -1.50
CA VAL A 44 -18.31 -3.04 -2.44
C VAL A 44 -18.62 -4.33 -1.69
N CYS A 45 -17.93 -4.60 -0.59
CA CYS A 45 -18.13 -5.80 0.23
C CYS A 45 -19.56 -5.88 0.79
N ASN A 46 -20.07 -4.78 1.38
CA ASN A 46 -21.43 -4.71 1.90
C ASN A 46 -22.51 -4.97 0.83
N ARG A 47 -22.29 -4.47 -0.39
CA ARG A 47 -23.18 -4.75 -1.51
C ARG A 47 -23.14 -6.23 -1.91
N TYR A 48 -21.96 -6.81 -1.98
CA TYR A 48 -21.79 -8.22 -2.30
C TYR A 48 -22.46 -9.13 -1.25
N GLU A 49 -22.32 -8.84 0.04
CA GLU A 49 -22.97 -9.57 1.13
C GLU A 49 -24.50 -9.45 1.06
N ALA A 50 -25.03 -8.26 0.73
CA ALA A 50 -26.46 -8.04 0.58
C ALA A 50 -27.06 -8.87 -0.58
N GLU A 51 -26.31 -9.06 -1.66
CA GLU A 51 -26.70 -9.88 -2.82
C GLU A 51 -26.46 -11.39 -2.55
N ASN A 52 -25.58 -11.74 -1.61
CA ASN A 52 -25.16 -13.11 -1.27
C ASN A 52 -25.27 -13.37 0.25
N PRO A 53 -26.47 -13.63 0.79
CA PRO A 53 -26.72 -13.67 2.25
C PRO A 53 -25.97 -14.79 3.02
N ASN A 54 -25.41 -15.76 2.31
CA ASN A 54 -24.61 -16.84 2.87
C ASN A 54 -23.08 -16.54 2.82
N ILE A 55 -22.69 -15.36 2.39
CA ILE A 55 -21.30 -14.90 2.39
C ILE A 55 -21.13 -13.84 3.48
N ASN A 56 -20.00 -13.92 4.20
CA ASN A 56 -19.55 -12.91 5.15
C ASN A 56 -18.13 -12.50 4.76
N ILE A 57 -17.84 -11.20 4.70
CA ILE A 57 -16.53 -10.67 4.29
C ILE A 57 -15.88 -9.94 5.45
N ASN A 58 -14.74 -10.42 5.89
CA ASN A 58 -13.92 -9.77 6.92
C ASN A 58 -12.81 -8.94 6.28
N LEU A 59 -12.88 -7.63 6.44
CA LEU A 59 -11.81 -6.71 6.02
C LEU A 59 -10.84 -6.48 7.18
N THR A 60 -9.56 -6.76 6.97
CA THR A 60 -8.51 -6.50 7.95
C THR A 60 -7.48 -5.56 7.35
N TYR A 61 -7.41 -4.34 7.90
CA TYR A 61 -6.35 -3.39 7.58
C TYR A 61 -5.05 -3.80 8.27
N ARG A 62 -3.95 -3.73 7.52
CA ARG A 62 -2.58 -3.81 8.03
C ARG A 62 -1.72 -2.78 7.32
N GLU A 63 -0.74 -2.25 8.01
CA GLU A 63 0.29 -1.43 7.39
C GLU A 63 1.09 -2.30 6.39
N THR A 64 1.72 -1.67 5.38
CA THR A 64 2.31 -2.38 4.23
C THR A 64 3.33 -3.45 4.59
N GLU A 65 4.28 -3.14 5.48
CA GLU A 65 5.32 -4.09 5.89
C GLU A 65 4.77 -5.16 6.85
N GLU A 66 3.83 -4.77 7.71
CA GLU A 66 3.11 -5.72 8.55
C GLU A 66 2.26 -6.68 7.71
N LEU A 67 1.56 -6.16 6.68
CA LEU A 67 0.79 -6.98 5.75
C LEU A 67 1.67 -8.02 5.07
N ARG A 68 2.82 -7.58 4.54
CA ARG A 68 3.80 -8.44 3.85
C ARG A 68 4.29 -9.58 4.74
N SER A 69 4.80 -9.24 5.93
CA SER A 69 5.39 -10.22 6.85
C SER A 69 4.36 -11.19 7.44
N ASN A 70 3.20 -10.68 7.84
CA ASN A 70 2.13 -11.50 8.40
C ASN A 70 1.50 -12.41 7.34
N TYR A 71 1.29 -11.90 6.11
CA TYR A 71 0.77 -12.73 5.02
C TYR A 71 1.74 -13.85 4.66
N GLN A 72 3.03 -13.52 4.48
CA GLN A 72 4.07 -14.53 4.22
C GLN A 72 4.05 -15.65 5.27
N SER A 73 4.08 -15.28 6.55
CA SER A 73 4.08 -16.26 7.65
C SER A 73 2.82 -17.10 7.67
N SER A 74 1.64 -16.50 7.49
CA SER A 74 0.36 -17.19 7.51
C SER A 74 0.20 -18.14 6.30
N ALA A 75 0.51 -17.65 5.09
CA ALA A 75 0.36 -18.44 3.87
C ALA A 75 1.33 -19.63 3.83
N MET A 76 2.57 -19.46 4.26
CA MET A 76 3.53 -20.56 4.42
C MET A 76 3.09 -21.57 5.50
N GLY A 77 2.35 -21.11 6.50
CA GLY A 77 1.76 -21.95 7.55
C GLY A 77 0.45 -22.64 7.15
N GLY A 78 0.02 -22.52 5.88
CA GLY A 78 -1.22 -23.15 5.38
C GLY A 78 -2.49 -22.41 5.77
N SER A 79 -2.41 -21.10 6.02
CA SER A 79 -3.54 -20.27 6.47
C SER A 79 -3.50 -18.87 5.84
N GLY A 80 -4.23 -17.93 6.42
CA GLY A 80 -4.26 -16.51 5.99
C GLY A 80 -5.57 -16.14 5.31
N PRO A 81 -5.65 -14.92 4.74
CA PRO A 81 -6.84 -14.45 4.05
C PRO A 81 -7.00 -15.17 2.70
N GLU A 82 -8.19 -15.20 2.14
CA GLU A 82 -8.43 -15.66 0.76
C GLU A 82 -7.87 -14.67 -0.25
N ILE A 83 -7.96 -13.37 0.06
CA ILE A 83 -7.50 -12.27 -0.79
C ILE A 83 -6.50 -11.40 -0.04
N ILE A 84 -5.40 -11.07 -0.71
CA ILE A 84 -4.48 -10.01 -0.28
C ILE A 84 -4.52 -8.85 -1.29
N TYR A 85 -4.70 -7.63 -0.78
CA TYR A 85 -4.58 -6.41 -1.55
C TYR A 85 -3.33 -5.64 -1.16
N GLY A 86 -2.44 -5.43 -2.11
CA GLY A 86 -1.18 -4.76 -1.88
C GLY A 86 -0.52 -4.25 -3.16
N PRO A 87 0.69 -3.66 -3.07
CA PRO A 87 1.43 -3.19 -4.22
C PRO A 87 2.08 -4.36 -4.98
N SER A 88 2.28 -4.17 -6.28
CA SER A 88 2.77 -5.21 -7.21
C SER A 88 4.22 -5.62 -6.98
N ASP A 89 5.03 -4.85 -6.25
CA ASP A 89 6.39 -5.23 -5.86
C ASP A 89 6.42 -6.48 -4.95
N GLN A 90 5.31 -6.80 -4.26
CA GLN A 90 5.15 -8.02 -3.47
C GLN A 90 4.94 -9.28 -4.33
N VAL A 91 4.50 -9.13 -5.59
CA VAL A 91 4.17 -10.26 -6.46
C VAL A 91 5.39 -11.13 -6.76
N GLY A 92 6.53 -10.53 -7.06
CA GLY A 92 7.78 -11.27 -7.32
C GLY A 92 8.17 -12.20 -6.17
N PRO A 93 8.37 -11.67 -4.95
CA PRO A 93 8.63 -12.48 -3.77
C PRO A 93 7.55 -13.54 -3.48
N PHE A 94 6.27 -13.18 -3.50
CA PHE A 94 5.17 -14.10 -3.17
C PHE A 94 5.00 -15.22 -4.19
N SER A 95 5.16 -14.93 -5.48
CA SER A 95 5.15 -15.97 -6.52
C SER A 95 6.34 -16.92 -6.42
N THR A 96 7.52 -16.39 -6.07
CA THR A 96 8.74 -17.21 -5.86
C THR A 96 8.61 -18.12 -4.65
N MET A 97 7.99 -17.64 -3.57
CA MET A 97 7.69 -18.44 -2.38
C MET A 97 6.52 -19.41 -2.58
N GLY A 98 5.77 -19.28 -3.68
CA GLY A 98 4.60 -20.14 -3.96
C GLY A 98 3.43 -19.92 -3.02
N ILE A 99 3.25 -18.69 -2.51
CA ILE A 99 2.20 -18.38 -1.53
C ILE A 99 0.99 -17.64 -2.12
N ILE A 100 1.00 -17.32 -3.42
CA ILE A 100 -0.15 -16.81 -4.18
C ILE A 100 -0.45 -17.73 -5.36
N GLN A 101 -1.69 -17.71 -5.85
CA GLN A 101 -2.12 -18.49 -7.01
C GLN A 101 -1.90 -17.73 -8.31
N PRO A 102 -1.47 -18.39 -9.40
CA PRO A 102 -1.46 -17.79 -10.73
C PRO A 102 -2.91 -17.63 -11.23
N LEU A 103 -3.31 -16.38 -11.48
CA LEU A 103 -4.69 -16.03 -11.83
C LEU A 103 -5.10 -16.55 -13.23
N ASP A 104 -4.16 -16.72 -14.13
CA ASP A 104 -4.35 -17.29 -15.48
C ASP A 104 -4.66 -18.81 -15.45
N THR A 105 -4.59 -19.46 -14.31
CA THR A 105 -5.11 -20.83 -14.10
C THR A 105 -6.53 -20.84 -13.52
N ILE A 106 -7.05 -19.68 -13.13
CA ILE A 106 -8.34 -19.52 -12.44
C ILE A 106 -9.33 -18.78 -13.34
N PHE A 107 -8.89 -17.71 -14.00
CA PHE A 107 -9.70 -16.89 -14.88
C PHE A 107 -9.37 -17.15 -16.35
N GLU A 108 -10.39 -17.08 -17.20
CA GLU A 108 -10.19 -17.13 -18.66
C GLU A 108 -9.51 -15.87 -19.18
N GLN A 109 -8.79 -15.95 -20.30
CA GLN A 109 -8.11 -14.81 -20.92
C GLN A 109 -9.02 -13.60 -21.11
N LYS A 110 -10.28 -13.83 -21.49
CA LYS A 110 -11.28 -12.76 -21.68
C LYS A 110 -11.48 -11.87 -20.46
N TYR A 111 -11.29 -12.41 -19.26
CA TYR A 111 -11.36 -11.62 -18.02
C TYR A 111 -10.28 -10.53 -18.00
N PHE A 112 -9.06 -10.89 -18.37
CA PHE A 112 -7.93 -9.95 -18.38
C PHE A 112 -7.98 -8.93 -19.51
N ASP A 113 -8.68 -9.21 -20.60
CA ASP A 113 -8.84 -8.30 -21.74
C ASP A 113 -9.62 -7.02 -21.37
N GLY A 114 -10.34 -7.02 -20.25
CA GLY A 114 -11.05 -5.86 -19.69
C GLY A 114 -10.15 -4.87 -18.94
N PHE A 115 -8.91 -5.23 -18.65
CA PHE A 115 -7.98 -4.40 -17.90
C PHE A 115 -6.98 -3.69 -18.81
N VAL A 116 -6.48 -2.53 -18.37
CA VAL A 116 -5.31 -1.92 -19.01
C VAL A 116 -4.06 -2.75 -18.71
N ASP A 117 -3.10 -2.77 -19.62
CA ASP A 117 -1.92 -3.66 -19.51
C ASP A 117 -1.19 -3.59 -18.17
N ASN A 118 -0.99 -2.37 -17.64
CA ASN A 118 -0.31 -2.16 -16.37
C ASN A 118 -1.12 -2.65 -15.14
N ALA A 119 -2.42 -2.88 -15.28
CA ALA A 119 -3.24 -3.42 -14.20
C ALA A 119 -3.14 -4.95 -14.09
N VAL A 120 -2.61 -5.64 -15.11
CA VAL A 120 -2.40 -7.08 -15.11
C VAL A 120 -0.94 -7.39 -14.80
N VAL A 121 -0.65 -7.74 -13.56
CA VAL A 121 0.73 -7.93 -13.09
C VAL A 121 1.22 -9.34 -13.40
N ARG A 122 2.32 -9.40 -14.16
CA ARG A 122 2.92 -10.64 -14.64
C ARG A 122 4.33 -10.84 -14.06
N ALA A 123 4.62 -12.07 -13.70
CA ALA A 123 5.97 -12.52 -13.35
C ALA A 123 6.17 -13.94 -13.87
N ASN A 124 7.33 -14.24 -14.44
CA ASN A 124 7.68 -15.57 -14.94
C ASN A 124 6.65 -16.17 -15.92
N GLY A 125 6.07 -15.31 -16.78
CA GLY A 125 5.10 -15.71 -17.81
C GLY A 125 3.69 -16.02 -17.29
N LYS A 126 3.39 -15.78 -16.01
CA LYS A 126 2.08 -15.98 -15.38
C LYS A 126 1.50 -14.69 -14.85
N ILE A 127 0.19 -14.62 -14.71
CA ILE A 127 -0.54 -13.50 -14.11
C ILE A 127 -0.76 -13.81 -12.62
N TRP A 128 -0.42 -12.87 -11.73
CA TRP A 128 -0.46 -13.07 -10.28
C TRP A 128 -1.32 -12.05 -9.53
N MET A 129 -1.63 -10.93 -10.20
CA MET A 129 -2.41 -9.86 -9.59
C MET A 129 -3.22 -9.14 -10.67
N VAL A 130 -4.41 -8.70 -10.31
CA VAL A 130 -5.22 -7.73 -11.06
C VAL A 130 -5.37 -6.48 -10.22
N GLY A 131 -5.11 -5.33 -10.84
CA GLY A 131 -5.05 -4.05 -10.17
C GLY A 131 -6.23 -3.15 -10.46
N ASP A 132 -6.60 -2.37 -9.47
CA ASP A 132 -7.59 -1.30 -9.56
C ASP A 132 -6.97 0.10 -9.55
N VAL A 133 -5.70 0.20 -9.13
CA VAL A 133 -4.94 1.45 -9.08
C VAL A 133 -3.57 1.27 -9.71
N VAL A 134 -3.21 2.18 -10.63
CA VAL A 134 -1.84 2.33 -11.15
C VAL A 134 -1.30 3.67 -10.67
N GLY A 135 -0.20 3.64 -9.94
CA GLY A 135 0.38 4.82 -9.29
C GLY A 135 1.45 4.41 -8.30
N ASN A 136 1.19 4.56 -7.02
CA ASN A 136 2.08 4.17 -5.93
C ASN A 136 3.49 4.80 -6.07
N HIS A 137 3.55 6.08 -6.48
CA HIS A 137 4.79 6.80 -6.72
C HIS A 137 4.99 7.94 -5.72
N LEU A 138 6.26 8.16 -5.39
CA LEU A 138 6.67 9.21 -4.46
C LEU A 138 6.78 10.57 -5.15
N MET A 139 6.51 11.63 -4.39
CA MET A 139 6.65 13.02 -4.82
C MET A 139 7.01 13.92 -3.64
N LEU A 140 7.38 15.15 -3.92
CA LEU A 140 7.46 16.20 -2.92
C LEU A 140 6.07 16.80 -2.71
N ILE A 141 5.59 16.78 -1.46
CA ILE A 141 4.37 17.43 -1.03
C ILE A 141 4.78 18.57 -0.09
N TYR A 142 4.21 19.75 -0.27
CA TYR A 142 4.61 20.93 0.51
C TYR A 142 3.40 21.71 1.03
N ASN A 143 3.54 22.30 2.20
CA ASN A 143 2.51 23.15 2.82
C ASN A 143 2.54 24.55 2.17
N LYS A 144 1.47 24.92 1.45
CA LYS A 144 1.36 26.22 0.75
C LYS A 144 1.31 27.41 1.69
N ALA A 145 0.96 27.22 2.97
CA ALA A 145 1.03 28.28 3.95
C ALA A 145 2.48 28.70 4.28
N LEU A 146 3.45 27.79 4.04
CA LEU A 146 4.87 27.99 4.32
C LEU A 146 5.70 28.20 3.04
N ILE A 147 5.28 27.61 1.92
CA ILE A 147 6.05 27.55 0.68
C ILE A 147 5.16 27.99 -0.49
N GLN A 148 5.53 29.09 -1.14
CA GLN A 148 4.83 29.58 -2.34
C GLN A 148 5.33 28.89 -3.63
N VAL A 149 6.63 28.60 -3.70
CA VAL A 149 7.27 27.94 -4.83
C VAL A 149 8.13 26.79 -4.29
N PRO A 150 7.84 25.54 -4.66
CA PRO A 150 8.62 24.39 -4.16
C PRO A 150 10.03 24.35 -4.76
N PRO A 151 11.02 23.77 -4.05
CA PRO A 151 12.38 23.65 -4.52
C PRO A 151 12.46 22.74 -5.75
N LYS A 152 13.26 23.11 -6.73
CA LYS A 152 13.47 22.38 -7.99
C LYS A 152 14.77 21.57 -8.00
N THR A 153 15.72 21.94 -7.16
CA THR A 153 17.04 21.32 -7.04
C THR A 153 17.34 20.93 -5.61
N THR A 154 18.28 20.01 -5.40
CA THR A 154 18.71 19.65 -4.05
C THR A 154 19.38 20.79 -3.31
N HIS A 155 20.05 21.73 -4.01
CA HIS A 155 20.56 22.95 -3.36
C HIS A 155 19.44 23.84 -2.83
N GLU A 156 18.37 24.07 -3.63
CA GLU A 156 17.20 24.80 -3.17
C GLU A 156 16.48 24.09 -2.03
N LEU A 157 16.39 22.74 -2.10
CA LEU A 157 15.80 21.93 -1.03
C LEU A 157 16.53 22.11 0.30
N VAL A 158 17.87 22.08 0.27
CA VAL A 158 18.70 22.27 1.46
C VAL A 158 18.53 23.66 2.02
N SER A 159 18.67 24.71 1.17
CA SER A 159 18.54 26.11 1.59
C SER A 159 17.16 26.39 2.22
N MET A 160 16.09 25.98 1.53
CA MET A 160 14.72 26.16 2.01
C MET A 160 14.45 25.31 3.25
N GLY A 161 14.97 24.10 3.27
CA GLY A 161 14.85 23.20 4.42
C GLY A 161 15.49 23.77 5.68
N GLN A 162 16.67 24.40 5.56
CA GLN A 162 17.34 25.08 6.69
C GLN A 162 16.57 26.31 7.17
N GLU A 163 16.03 27.11 6.25
CA GLU A 163 15.21 28.29 6.59
C GLU A 163 13.92 27.91 7.32
N LEU A 164 13.30 26.77 6.93
CA LEU A 164 12.04 26.29 7.48
C LEU A 164 12.20 25.32 8.66
N THR A 165 13.43 24.98 9.04
CA THR A 165 13.69 24.22 10.28
C THR A 165 13.87 25.20 11.43
N VAL A 166 12.86 25.31 12.28
CA VAL A 166 12.75 26.35 13.30
C VAL A 166 12.57 25.77 14.70
N ASP A 167 13.41 26.22 15.62
CA ASP A 167 13.24 26.09 17.05
C ASP A 167 12.53 27.35 17.55
N LYS A 168 11.25 27.24 17.90
CA LYS A 168 10.40 28.39 18.25
C LYS A 168 10.50 28.78 19.71
N ASP A 169 10.79 27.82 20.59
CA ASP A 169 10.86 28.02 22.04
C ASP A 169 12.29 28.11 22.59
N GLY A 170 13.30 27.83 21.75
CA GLY A 170 14.72 27.97 22.08
C GLY A 170 15.27 26.84 22.95
N ASP A 171 14.62 25.68 22.98
CA ASP A 171 15.06 24.52 23.77
C ASP A 171 16.18 23.72 23.08
N GLY A 172 16.59 24.11 21.87
CA GLY A 172 17.62 23.48 21.06
C GLY A 172 17.11 22.33 20.21
N LYS A 173 15.78 22.15 20.11
CA LYS A 173 15.13 21.16 19.24
C LYS A 173 14.19 21.85 18.25
N PRO A 174 14.15 21.41 17.00
CA PRO A 174 13.20 21.99 16.07
C PRO A 174 11.74 21.65 16.44
N ASP A 175 10.88 22.67 16.52
CA ASP A 175 9.42 22.56 16.55
C ASP A 175 8.84 22.37 15.16
N GLN A 176 9.60 22.75 14.14
CA GLN A 176 9.26 22.60 12.74
C GLN A 176 10.48 22.16 11.95
N PHE A 177 10.30 21.11 11.16
CA PHE A 177 11.31 20.60 10.22
C PHE A 177 11.05 21.13 8.80
N GLY A 178 12.11 21.40 8.06
CA GLY A 178 11.99 21.78 6.64
C GLY A 178 11.51 20.63 5.79
N LEU A 179 11.92 19.39 6.11
CA LEU A 179 11.59 18.20 5.35
C LEU A 179 11.43 16.99 6.27
N VAL A 180 10.48 16.11 5.93
CA VAL A 180 10.31 14.79 6.55
C VAL A 180 9.99 13.74 5.50
N TRP A 181 10.27 12.47 5.78
CA TRP A 181 9.74 11.28 5.09
C TRP A 181 10.03 10.02 5.89
N ASN A 182 9.44 8.89 5.51
CA ASN A 182 9.80 7.58 6.06
C ASN A 182 11.14 7.11 5.49
N PHE A 183 12.23 7.30 6.22
CA PHE A 183 13.55 6.81 5.81
C PHE A 183 13.97 5.50 6.49
N THR A 184 13.03 4.83 7.15
CA THR A 184 13.22 3.47 7.66
C THR A 184 12.92 2.40 6.60
N GLU A 185 12.26 2.80 5.50
CA GLU A 185 11.79 1.91 4.44
C GLU A 185 12.56 2.16 3.13
N PRO A 186 13.19 1.12 2.54
CA PRO A 186 14.01 1.25 1.32
C PRO A 186 13.26 1.83 0.11
N PHE A 187 11.94 1.65 0.04
CA PHE A 187 11.09 2.20 -1.03
C PHE A 187 11.26 3.72 -1.17
N PHE A 188 11.36 4.45 -0.06
CA PHE A 188 11.54 5.91 -0.05
C PHE A 188 12.93 6.36 -0.48
N TYR A 189 13.90 5.44 -0.50
CA TYR A 189 15.25 5.71 -0.97
C TYR A 189 15.40 5.54 -2.50
N ALA A 190 14.66 4.64 -3.12
CA ALA A 190 14.81 4.27 -4.53
C ALA A 190 14.86 5.45 -5.51
N PRO A 191 14.02 6.51 -5.40
CA PRO A 191 14.10 7.66 -6.29
C PRO A 191 15.45 8.39 -6.24
N TRP A 192 16.05 8.50 -5.06
CA TRP A 192 17.33 9.19 -4.89
C TRP A 192 18.46 8.51 -5.65
N LEU A 193 18.48 7.16 -5.67
CA LEU A 193 19.51 6.42 -6.39
C LEU A 193 19.53 6.78 -7.88
N SER A 194 18.36 6.84 -8.52
CA SER A 194 18.27 7.26 -9.92
C SER A 194 18.70 8.72 -10.15
N GLY A 195 18.44 9.60 -9.19
CA GLY A 195 18.92 10.98 -9.19
C GLY A 195 20.45 11.07 -9.13
N PHE A 196 21.12 10.07 -8.56
CA PHE A 196 22.58 9.97 -8.54
C PHE A 196 23.17 9.17 -9.72
N GLY A 197 22.35 8.67 -10.66
CA GLY A 197 22.77 8.15 -11.94
C GLY A 197 22.69 6.63 -12.10
N GLU A 198 22.12 5.92 -11.14
CA GLU A 198 22.01 4.46 -11.20
C GLU A 198 20.58 4.00 -10.86
N TRP A 199 20.33 2.69 -10.96
CA TRP A 199 19.08 2.08 -10.55
C TRP A 199 19.35 0.85 -9.66
N LEU A 200 18.32 0.41 -8.91
CA LEU A 200 18.44 -0.69 -7.94
C LEU A 200 18.80 -2.04 -8.55
N ILE A 201 18.44 -2.24 -9.80
CA ILE A 201 18.68 -3.45 -10.57
C ILE A 201 19.26 -3.07 -11.94
N THR A 202 20.11 -3.93 -12.48
CA THR A 202 20.66 -3.82 -13.84
C THR A 202 19.64 -4.29 -14.90
N ASP A 203 19.93 -4.05 -16.18
CA ASP A 203 19.08 -4.50 -17.30
C ASP A 203 18.94 -6.03 -17.38
N ASP A 204 19.91 -6.77 -16.83
CA ASP A 204 19.87 -8.23 -16.70
C ASP A 204 19.28 -8.73 -15.37
N ASN A 205 18.55 -7.85 -14.66
CA ASN A 205 17.85 -8.12 -13.41
C ASN A 205 18.76 -8.55 -12.24
N GLN A 206 20.00 -8.09 -12.20
CA GLN A 206 20.87 -8.31 -11.04
C GLN A 206 20.80 -7.12 -10.07
N PRO A 207 20.95 -7.36 -8.75
CA PRO A 207 21.05 -6.27 -7.77
C PRO A 207 22.21 -5.32 -8.09
N ASN A 208 21.95 -4.00 -8.08
CA ASN A 208 22.95 -2.95 -8.41
C ASN A 208 23.12 -1.99 -7.21
N LEU A 209 23.45 -2.53 -6.04
CA LEU A 209 23.46 -1.76 -4.79
C LEU A 209 24.86 -1.26 -4.40
N ASP A 210 25.93 -1.91 -4.82
CA ASP A 210 27.30 -1.52 -4.50
C ASP A 210 27.92 -0.62 -5.59
N THR A 211 27.32 0.56 -5.78
CA THR A 211 27.78 1.55 -6.76
C THR A 211 28.20 2.85 -6.08
N GLN A 212 28.97 3.68 -6.80
CA GLN A 212 29.31 5.01 -6.30
C GLN A 212 28.08 5.91 -6.19
N ALA A 213 27.14 5.80 -7.14
CA ALA A 213 25.86 6.52 -7.09
C ALA A 213 25.06 6.21 -5.81
N ASN A 214 25.01 4.92 -5.44
CA ASN A 214 24.34 4.49 -4.21
C ASN A 214 25.02 5.06 -2.95
N ARG A 215 26.36 5.03 -2.91
CA ARG A 215 27.12 5.66 -1.82
C ARG A 215 26.89 7.17 -1.73
N ASN A 216 26.86 7.86 -2.88
CA ASN A 216 26.59 9.31 -2.92
C ASN A 216 25.14 9.62 -2.47
N GLY A 217 24.16 8.84 -2.91
CA GLY A 217 22.77 8.99 -2.48
C GLY A 217 22.59 8.82 -0.97
N PHE A 218 23.18 7.81 -0.38
CA PHE A 218 23.17 7.63 1.09
C PHE A 218 23.93 8.75 1.82
N ALA A 219 25.07 9.18 1.29
CA ALA A 219 25.84 10.30 1.86
C ALA A 219 25.01 11.59 1.83
N PHE A 220 24.30 11.85 0.73
CA PHE A 220 23.40 13.01 0.62
C PHE A 220 22.26 12.94 1.66
N ILE A 221 21.53 11.83 1.77
CA ILE A 221 20.46 11.69 2.77
C ILE A 221 21.00 11.86 4.19
N LYS A 222 22.16 11.26 4.46
CA LYS A 222 22.83 11.42 5.75
C LYS A 222 23.18 12.89 6.02
N SER A 223 23.67 13.65 5.02
CA SER A 223 23.97 15.08 5.18
C SER A 223 22.72 15.91 5.49
N LEU A 224 21.57 15.60 4.87
CA LEU A 224 20.30 16.29 5.17
C LEU A 224 19.93 16.21 6.65
N ARG A 225 20.22 15.08 7.29
CA ARG A 225 19.95 14.84 8.71
C ARG A 225 21.06 15.38 9.62
N ASP A 226 22.30 15.01 9.36
CA ASP A 226 23.40 15.17 10.30
C ASP A 226 24.12 16.54 10.16
N GLU A 227 24.24 17.05 8.92
CA GLU A 227 24.95 18.28 8.60
C GLU A 227 23.99 19.47 8.47
N TYR A 228 23.00 19.36 7.55
CA TYR A 228 22.03 20.42 7.29
C TYR A 228 20.91 20.47 8.33
N LYS A 229 20.67 19.38 9.04
CA LYS A 229 19.70 19.25 10.15
C LYS A 229 18.26 19.59 9.75
N ILE A 230 17.90 19.40 8.51
CA ILE A 230 16.55 19.67 7.99
C ILE A 230 15.58 18.50 8.19
N LEU A 231 16.11 17.33 8.59
CA LEU A 231 15.35 16.11 8.92
C LEU A 231 15.39 15.81 10.41
N PRO A 232 14.34 15.18 10.97
CA PRO A 232 14.42 14.58 12.30
C PRO A 232 15.48 13.47 12.36
N LYS A 233 15.93 13.14 13.56
CA LYS A 233 16.95 12.07 13.76
C LYS A 233 16.40 10.70 13.39
N GLU A 234 15.12 10.46 13.70
CA GLU A 234 14.36 9.25 13.41
C GLU A 234 13.01 9.67 12.84
N CYS A 235 12.54 9.00 11.82
CA CYS A 235 11.27 9.29 11.18
C CYS A 235 10.79 8.06 10.42
N ASP A 236 9.75 7.44 10.94
CA ASP A 236 8.97 6.42 10.26
C ASP A 236 7.78 7.04 9.52
N TYR A 237 6.94 6.20 8.90
CA TYR A 237 5.80 6.64 8.12
C TYR A 237 4.80 7.45 8.94
N GLU A 238 4.42 6.98 10.13
CA GLU A 238 3.42 7.62 10.98
C GLU A 238 3.93 8.95 11.56
N THR A 239 5.18 8.98 11.98
CA THR A 239 5.84 10.21 12.45
C THR A 239 5.90 11.27 11.36
N ALA A 240 6.31 10.91 10.13
CA ALA A 240 6.36 11.84 9.01
C ALA A 240 4.97 12.45 8.71
N ASN A 241 3.94 11.60 8.64
CA ASN A 241 2.57 12.03 8.41
C ASN A 241 2.05 12.93 9.53
N ALA A 242 2.29 12.59 10.77
CA ALA A 242 1.86 13.38 11.92
C ALA A 242 2.50 14.79 11.90
N LEU A 243 3.82 14.87 11.67
CA LEU A 243 4.54 16.14 11.58
C LEU A 243 4.01 17.02 10.44
N PHE A 244 3.73 16.45 9.27
CA PHE A 244 3.20 17.22 8.15
C PHE A 244 1.75 17.68 8.40
N LYS A 245 0.89 16.82 8.91
CA LYS A 245 -0.52 17.15 9.23
C LYS A 245 -0.66 18.24 10.31
N THR A 246 0.25 18.28 11.27
CA THR A 246 0.23 19.28 12.35
C THR A 246 0.91 20.62 11.95
N GLY A 247 1.51 20.71 10.75
CA GLY A 247 2.29 21.86 10.32
C GLY A 247 3.67 21.93 10.95
N SER A 248 4.10 20.89 11.66
CA SER A 248 5.46 20.74 12.20
C SER A 248 6.47 20.22 11.16
N ALA A 249 6.06 20.09 9.90
CA ALA A 249 6.95 19.90 8.76
C ALA A 249 6.46 20.74 7.58
N ALA A 250 7.39 21.41 6.90
CA ALA A 250 7.07 22.25 5.76
C ALA A 250 6.92 21.43 4.46
N MET A 251 7.70 20.38 4.31
CA MET A 251 7.71 19.46 3.17
C MET A 251 7.71 18.01 3.65
N ILE A 252 7.09 17.15 2.85
CA ILE A 252 7.14 15.69 3.03
C ILE A 252 7.39 15.02 1.68
N ILE A 253 8.25 13.99 1.63
CA ILE A 253 8.28 13.05 0.51
C ILE A 253 7.32 11.91 0.86
N ASN A 254 6.24 11.82 0.10
CA ASN A 254 5.22 10.78 0.26
C ASN A 254 4.57 10.48 -1.09
N GLY A 255 3.67 9.50 -1.13
CA GLY A 255 3.01 9.07 -2.35
C GLY A 255 1.58 9.60 -2.50
N ASP A 256 1.01 9.35 -3.68
CA ASP A 256 -0.35 9.68 -4.06
C ASP A 256 -1.41 9.12 -3.09
N TRP A 257 -1.13 8.02 -2.42
CA TRP A 257 -2.00 7.40 -1.41
C TRP A 257 -2.24 8.27 -0.17
N SER A 258 -1.37 9.24 0.11
CA SER A 258 -1.45 10.10 1.31
C SER A 258 -2.34 11.34 1.11
N TRP A 259 -2.74 11.66 -0.11
CA TRP A 259 -3.49 12.89 -0.40
C TRP A 259 -4.85 12.95 0.31
N GLY A 260 -5.53 11.81 0.44
CA GLY A 260 -6.80 11.71 1.17
C GLY A 260 -6.65 12.14 2.63
N ASP A 261 -5.55 11.76 3.28
CA ASP A 261 -5.27 12.08 4.68
C ASP A 261 -4.93 13.57 4.90
N TYR A 262 -4.47 14.27 3.86
CA TYR A 262 -4.05 15.67 3.98
C TYR A 262 -5.11 16.67 3.54
N ARG A 263 -6.02 16.27 2.63
CA ARG A 263 -6.94 17.15 1.89
C ARG A 263 -7.70 18.15 2.73
N ASP A 264 -8.21 17.74 3.88
CA ASP A 264 -9.04 18.59 4.75
C ASP A 264 -8.26 19.19 5.92
N ILE A 265 -6.95 18.97 5.99
CA ILE A 265 -6.09 19.37 7.11
C ILE A 265 -5.04 20.40 6.68
N VAL A 266 -4.42 20.21 5.52
CA VAL A 266 -3.32 21.04 5.02
C VAL A 266 -3.66 21.51 3.62
N ASP A 267 -3.56 22.80 3.34
CA ASP A 267 -3.52 23.30 1.96
C ASP A 267 -2.14 23.00 1.38
N PHE A 268 -2.05 21.85 0.68
CA PHE A 268 -0.79 21.37 0.14
C PHE A 268 -0.68 21.54 -1.38
N GLY A 269 0.56 21.60 -1.84
CA GLY A 269 0.93 21.49 -3.24
C GLY A 269 1.79 20.26 -3.47
N ILE A 270 1.87 19.82 -4.71
CA ILE A 270 2.70 18.69 -5.15
C ILE A 270 3.74 19.15 -6.16
N ALA A 271 4.91 18.53 -6.10
CA ALA A 271 6.02 18.79 -7.00
C ALA A 271 6.82 17.51 -7.23
N ARG A 272 7.68 17.51 -8.24
CA ARG A 272 8.70 16.45 -8.38
C ARG A 272 9.64 16.47 -7.19
N ILE A 273 10.19 15.31 -6.83
CA ILE A 273 11.36 15.25 -5.94
C ILE A 273 12.48 16.05 -6.62
N PRO A 274 13.14 16.99 -5.93
CA PRO A 274 14.07 17.93 -6.54
C PRO A 274 15.23 17.25 -7.29
N MET A 275 15.60 17.80 -8.44
CA MET A 275 16.74 17.37 -9.24
C MET A 275 18.02 17.42 -8.42
N VAL A 276 18.83 16.37 -8.50
CA VAL A 276 20.14 16.33 -7.83
C VAL A 276 21.08 17.31 -8.51
N SER A 277 21.46 18.35 -7.78
CA SER A 277 22.29 19.45 -8.32
C SER A 277 23.67 19.00 -8.79
N GLU A 278 24.22 17.97 -8.17
CA GLU A 278 25.55 17.41 -8.49
C GLU A 278 25.56 16.71 -9.86
N THR A 279 24.48 15.99 -10.18
CA THR A 279 24.38 15.16 -11.40
C THR A 279 23.56 15.79 -12.51
N GLY A 280 22.66 16.74 -12.16
CA GLY A 280 21.67 17.28 -13.08
C GLY A 280 20.53 16.30 -13.42
N LEU A 281 20.43 15.18 -12.72
CA LEU A 281 19.40 14.14 -12.93
C LEU A 281 18.23 14.30 -11.98
N TRP A 282 17.05 13.95 -12.48
CA TRP A 282 15.83 13.90 -11.67
C TRP A 282 15.70 12.57 -10.96
N PRO A 283 15.42 12.55 -9.64
CA PRO A 283 14.97 11.35 -8.96
C PRO A 283 13.72 10.79 -9.64
N SER A 284 13.73 9.50 -9.95
CA SER A 284 12.66 8.80 -10.66
C SER A 284 11.99 7.79 -9.72
N PRO A 285 10.84 8.14 -9.16
CA PRO A 285 10.08 7.21 -8.32
C PRO A 285 9.62 5.97 -9.12
N MET A 286 9.56 4.84 -8.44
CA MET A 286 8.88 3.67 -8.99
C MET A 286 7.40 3.98 -9.15
N VAL A 287 6.82 3.46 -10.23
CA VAL A 287 5.37 3.39 -10.44
C VAL A 287 4.97 1.94 -10.36
N SER A 288 3.96 1.64 -9.58
CA SER A 288 3.48 0.26 -9.43
C SER A 288 1.95 0.20 -9.41
N THR A 289 1.44 -0.99 -9.67
CA THR A 289 0.02 -1.31 -9.53
C THR A 289 -0.26 -1.70 -8.09
N LYS A 290 -1.43 -1.33 -7.57
CA LYS A 290 -2.02 -1.93 -6.38
C LYS A 290 -3.19 -2.80 -6.82
N GLY A 291 -3.33 -3.96 -6.22
CA GLY A 291 -4.34 -4.90 -6.66
C GLY A 291 -4.47 -6.13 -5.78
N TYR A 292 -5.25 -7.05 -6.30
CA TYR A 292 -5.71 -8.25 -5.61
C TYR A 292 -4.93 -9.47 -6.10
N SER A 293 -4.43 -10.26 -5.15
CA SER A 293 -3.89 -11.60 -5.37
C SER A 293 -4.65 -12.62 -4.52
N ILE A 294 -4.72 -13.86 -4.98
CA ILE A 294 -5.41 -14.97 -4.29
C ILE A 294 -4.37 -15.79 -3.55
N ASN A 295 -4.65 -16.09 -2.28
CA ASN A 295 -3.81 -16.94 -1.44
C ASN A 295 -3.71 -18.36 -2.03
N ILE A 296 -2.53 -18.97 -1.96
CA ILE A 296 -2.30 -20.34 -2.40
C ILE A 296 -3.18 -21.34 -1.67
N ASN A 297 -3.58 -21.06 -0.41
CA ASN A 297 -4.40 -21.90 0.44
C ASN A 297 -5.91 -21.69 0.25
N ALA A 298 -6.33 -20.72 -0.57
CA ALA A 298 -7.75 -20.55 -0.90
C ALA A 298 -8.21 -21.71 -1.79
N GLU A 299 -9.22 -22.48 -1.35
CA GLU A 299 -9.70 -23.65 -2.04
C GLU A 299 -11.23 -23.85 -1.89
N GLY A 300 -11.78 -24.79 -2.66
CA GLY A 300 -13.18 -25.17 -2.57
C GLY A 300 -14.14 -23.99 -2.76
N ARG A 301 -15.22 -23.94 -1.95
CA ARG A 301 -16.24 -22.89 -2.04
C ARG A 301 -15.70 -21.49 -1.70
N ALA A 302 -14.71 -21.38 -0.83
CA ALA A 302 -14.09 -20.08 -0.53
C ALA A 302 -13.37 -19.51 -1.76
N LEU A 303 -12.64 -20.33 -2.51
CA LEU A 303 -12.03 -19.91 -3.78
C LEU A 303 -13.09 -19.55 -4.83
N GLU A 304 -14.16 -20.36 -4.97
CA GLU A 304 -15.23 -20.06 -5.92
C GLU A 304 -15.89 -18.69 -5.67
N GLU A 305 -16.14 -18.36 -4.40
CA GLU A 305 -16.72 -17.06 -4.03
C GLU A 305 -15.70 -15.92 -4.12
N THR A 306 -14.42 -16.17 -3.84
CA THR A 306 -13.31 -15.24 -4.08
C THR A 306 -13.23 -14.83 -5.56
N VAL A 307 -13.33 -15.78 -6.46
CA VAL A 307 -13.30 -15.58 -7.92
C VAL A 307 -14.48 -14.73 -8.42
N LYS A 308 -15.65 -14.86 -7.78
CA LYS A 308 -16.82 -14.02 -8.11
C LYS A 308 -16.72 -12.60 -7.55
N LEU A 309 -16.02 -12.43 -6.43
CA LEU A 309 -15.87 -11.13 -5.76
C LEU A 309 -14.83 -10.26 -6.47
N ILE A 310 -13.74 -10.83 -7.01
CA ILE A 310 -12.70 -10.14 -7.79
C ILE A 310 -13.18 -9.92 -9.23
#